data_4e00830bd0fa890d43206b285ba883a8
#
_entry.id   4e00830bd0fa890d43206b285ba883a8
#
_cell.length_a   1.000
_cell.length_b   1.000
_cell.length_c   1.000
_cell.angle_alpha   90.00
_cell.angle_beta   90.00
_cell.angle_gamma   90.00
#
_symmetry.space_group_name_H-M   'P 1'
#
loop_
_entity.id
_entity.type
_entity.pdbx_description
1 polymer ?
#
loop_
_entity_poly.entity_id
_entity_poly.type
_entity_poly.pdbx_seq_one_letter_code
_entity_poly.pdbx_strand_id
1 'polypeptide(L)'
;MNKRIILILLGGFVGLCACEDILEVPDISSQTVNLLAPTNGTVLTNNTVNLNWEDVEEARGYAVQVATPDFQNAAQILMDSVIEMDTLGYLPTQLQQNLLNGNYEWRVKAFNSGFETLYVSSTFQVNGDENVDFTPPNTPQLVSPENGSETSNTEIEFTWNREDVPGTAERDSIFIYSDESLGELETKGLGANKTFSVTLPAGTYYWAVRAYDAAGNESGPSSTFNLTITN
;
A
#
# COMPACT_ATOMS: atom_id res chain seq x y z
N MET A 1 47.38 72.63 -33.92
CA MET A 1 47.26 72.43 -32.47
C MET A 1 46.02 71.55 -32.23
N ASN A 2 46.20 70.19 -32.14
CA ASN A 2 45.12 69.28 -32.01
C ASN A 2 45.01 68.86 -30.56
N LYS A 3 43.87 69.16 -29.91
CA LYS A 3 43.53 68.63 -28.57
C LYS A 3 42.82 67.27 -28.72
N ARG A 4 43.44 66.22 -28.30
CA ARG A 4 42.82 64.91 -28.17
C ARG A 4 42.08 64.87 -26.84
N ILE A 5 40.78 64.61 -26.89
CA ILE A 5 39.91 64.39 -25.77
C ILE A 5 39.96 62.87 -25.52
N ILE A 6 40.45 62.45 -24.36
CA ILE A 6 40.43 61.07 -23.89
C ILE A 6 39.14 60.92 -23.10
N LEU A 7 38.21 60.07 -23.62
CA LEU A 7 36.98 59.68 -22.95
C LEU A 7 37.27 58.44 -22.09
N ILE A 8 37.26 58.58 -20.77
CA ILE A 8 37.40 57.45 -19.81
C ILE A 8 36.02 56.89 -19.61
N LEU A 9 35.77 55.64 -20.13
CA LEU A 9 34.61 54.88 -19.87
C LEU A 9 34.79 54.23 -18.52
N LEU A 10 34.04 54.68 -17.51
CA LEU A 10 33.94 54.05 -16.17
C LEU A 10 32.90 52.93 -16.25
N GLY A 11 33.36 51.69 -16.47
CA GLY A 11 32.50 50.49 -16.44
C GLY A 11 32.08 50.18 -15.01
N GLY A 12 30.81 50.44 -14.68
CA GLY A 12 30.22 50.04 -13.41
C GLY A 12 30.02 48.52 -13.39
N PHE A 13 30.78 47.82 -12.57
CA PHE A 13 30.59 46.38 -12.26
C PHE A 13 29.46 46.28 -11.25
N VAL A 14 28.23 46.04 -11.72
CA VAL A 14 27.10 45.68 -10.86
C VAL A 14 27.28 44.24 -10.45
N GLY A 15 27.81 44.01 -9.24
CA GLY A 15 27.84 42.71 -8.62
C GLY A 15 26.41 42.29 -8.26
N LEU A 16 25.85 41.29 -8.98
CA LEU A 16 24.65 40.58 -8.60
C LEU A 16 25.03 39.69 -7.41
N CYS A 17 24.80 40.17 -6.18
CA CYS A 17 24.69 39.27 -5.03
C CYS A 17 23.40 38.46 -5.20
N ALA A 18 23.49 37.28 -5.80
CA ALA A 18 22.47 36.27 -5.66
C ALA A 18 22.59 35.76 -4.21
N CYS A 19 21.74 36.23 -3.30
CA CYS A 19 21.46 35.55 -2.07
C CYS A 19 20.66 34.29 -2.48
N GLU A 20 21.31 33.14 -2.52
CA GLU A 20 20.60 31.88 -2.43
C GLU A 20 20.11 31.81 -0.98
N ASP A 21 18.80 31.94 -0.78
CA ASP A 21 18.16 31.60 0.48
C ASP A 21 18.37 30.10 0.69
N ILE A 22 19.37 29.76 1.48
CA ILE A 22 19.53 28.40 1.97
C ILE A 22 18.33 28.17 2.90
N LEU A 23 17.30 27.48 2.42
CA LEU A 23 16.19 27.01 3.25
C LEU A 23 16.79 26.02 4.26
N GLU A 24 17.03 26.49 5.46
CA GLU A 24 17.48 25.65 6.56
C GLU A 24 16.34 24.70 6.95
N VAL A 25 16.63 23.39 6.99
CA VAL A 25 15.66 22.39 7.43
C VAL A 25 15.49 22.53 8.93
N PRO A 26 14.27 22.73 9.45
CA PRO A 26 14.03 22.86 10.90
C PRO A 26 14.51 21.61 11.64
N ASP A 27 15.25 21.81 12.73
CA ASP A 27 15.70 20.70 13.60
C ASP A 27 14.55 20.28 14.53
N ILE A 28 14.00 19.10 14.27
CA ILE A 28 12.95 18.48 15.06
C ILE A 28 13.46 17.41 16.03
N SER A 29 14.77 17.19 16.14
CA SER A 29 15.35 16.11 16.93
C SER A 29 15.07 16.19 18.44
N SER A 30 14.76 17.39 18.94
CA SER A 30 14.36 17.64 20.32
C SER A 30 12.86 17.51 20.57
N GLN A 31 12.04 17.39 19.54
CA GLN A 31 10.60 17.20 19.66
C GLN A 31 10.26 15.75 20.01
N THR A 32 9.03 15.52 20.47
CA THR A 32 8.55 14.21 20.90
C THR A 32 7.17 13.98 20.33
N VAL A 33 6.94 12.79 19.75
CA VAL A 33 5.61 12.39 19.30
C VAL A 33 4.74 12.08 20.53
N ASN A 34 3.54 12.63 20.61
CA ASN A 34 2.57 12.28 21.66
C ASN A 34 1.63 11.18 21.14
N LEU A 35 1.71 9.98 21.73
CA LEU A 35 0.86 8.85 21.36
C LEU A 35 -0.51 9.01 22.06
N LEU A 36 -1.59 8.98 21.26
CA LEU A 36 -2.96 9.18 21.75
C LEU A 36 -3.68 7.87 22.05
N ALA A 37 -3.58 6.89 21.14
CA ALA A 37 -4.23 5.59 21.28
C ALA A 37 -3.53 4.51 20.44
N PRO A 38 -3.43 3.26 20.93
CA PRO A 38 -3.69 2.81 22.31
C PRO A 38 -2.67 3.38 23.31
N THR A 39 -3.14 3.79 24.47
CA THR A 39 -2.25 4.21 25.57
C THR A 39 -1.68 3.02 26.31
N ASN A 40 -0.59 3.25 27.04
CA ASN A 40 0.15 2.18 27.72
C ASN A 40 -0.76 1.32 28.65
N GLY A 41 -0.71 0.00 28.43
CA GLY A 41 -1.47 -0.99 29.18
C GLY A 41 -2.96 -1.08 28.80
N THR A 42 -3.41 -0.44 27.73
CA THR A 42 -4.80 -0.57 27.24
C THR A 42 -5.10 -2.00 26.82
N VAL A 43 -6.28 -2.52 27.19
CA VAL A 43 -6.83 -3.78 26.68
C VAL A 43 -7.95 -3.46 25.70
N LEU A 44 -7.76 -3.86 24.45
CA LEU A 44 -8.73 -3.68 23.37
C LEU A 44 -9.54 -4.97 23.19
N THR A 45 -10.86 -4.81 22.97
CA THR A 45 -11.80 -5.94 22.74
C THR A 45 -12.15 -6.08 21.25
N ASN A 46 -11.41 -5.40 20.37
CA ASN A 46 -11.56 -5.46 18.93
C ASN A 46 -10.21 -5.76 18.30
N ASN A 47 -10.20 -6.61 17.31
CA ASN A 47 -9.01 -7.01 16.56
C ASN A 47 -8.54 -5.95 15.55
N THR A 48 -9.39 -4.99 15.21
CA THR A 48 -9.02 -3.82 14.40
C THR A 48 -8.56 -2.70 15.33
N VAL A 49 -7.28 -2.41 15.31
CA VAL A 49 -6.62 -1.44 16.19
C VAL A 49 -6.34 -0.15 15.42
N ASN A 50 -6.76 0.98 15.98
CA ASN A 50 -6.43 2.30 15.46
C ASN A 50 -5.27 2.88 16.26
N LEU A 51 -4.14 3.10 15.60
CA LEU A 51 -2.96 3.77 16.13
C LEU A 51 -3.08 5.25 15.83
N ASN A 52 -3.08 6.11 16.88
CA ASN A 52 -3.26 7.56 16.71
C ASN A 52 -2.20 8.31 17.51
N TRP A 53 -1.69 9.39 16.95
CA TRP A 53 -0.71 10.28 17.58
C TRP A 53 -1.00 11.74 17.22
N GLU A 54 -0.38 12.66 17.94
CA GLU A 54 -0.47 14.09 17.64
C GLU A 54 0.51 14.46 16.53
N ASP A 55 0.15 15.49 15.77
CA ASP A 55 1.03 16.08 14.78
C ASP A 55 2.29 16.69 15.42
N VAL A 56 3.42 16.55 14.73
CA VAL A 56 4.70 17.15 15.11
C VAL A 56 5.01 18.28 14.14
N GLU A 57 5.18 19.48 14.66
CA GLU A 57 5.46 20.66 13.84
C GLU A 57 6.72 20.44 13.00
N GLU A 58 6.68 20.84 11.73
CA GLU A 58 7.75 20.68 10.76
C GLU A 58 8.12 19.22 10.41
N ALA A 59 7.34 18.24 10.85
CA ALA A 59 7.47 16.87 10.34
C ALA A 59 7.02 16.77 8.88
N ARG A 60 7.66 15.87 8.12
CA ARG A 60 7.31 15.53 6.75
C ARG A 60 6.92 14.06 6.62
N GLY A 61 7.10 13.29 7.69
CA GLY A 61 6.70 11.91 7.73
C GLY A 61 6.79 11.32 9.13
N TYR A 62 6.21 10.11 9.25
CA TYR A 62 6.26 9.30 10.46
C TYR A 62 6.71 7.89 10.11
N ALA A 63 7.59 7.30 10.94
CA ALA A 63 7.86 5.88 10.93
C ALA A 63 7.09 5.23 12.09
N VAL A 64 6.20 4.29 11.75
CA VAL A 64 5.30 3.60 12.68
C VAL A 64 5.60 2.12 12.68
N GLN A 65 5.82 1.54 13.85
CA GLN A 65 6.13 0.13 13.99
C GLN A 65 5.26 -0.53 15.07
N VAL A 66 4.93 -1.80 14.86
CA VAL A 66 4.24 -2.66 15.83
C VAL A 66 5.00 -3.97 15.98
N ALA A 67 5.29 -4.37 17.22
CA ALA A 67 5.95 -5.63 17.55
C ALA A 67 5.09 -6.47 18.50
N THR A 68 5.35 -7.79 18.51
CA THR A 68 4.78 -8.70 19.49
C THR A 68 5.89 -9.55 20.14
N PRO A 69 5.91 -9.74 21.47
CA PRO A 69 5.08 -9.01 22.46
C PRO A 69 5.55 -7.55 22.64
N ASP A 70 6.83 -7.24 22.43
CA ASP A 70 7.49 -5.94 22.58
C ASP A 70 8.72 -5.85 21.69
N PHE A 71 9.35 -4.65 21.56
CA PHE A 71 10.54 -4.47 20.71
C PHE A 71 11.81 -5.07 21.31
N GLN A 72 11.87 -5.26 22.62
CA GLN A 72 13.07 -5.82 23.27
C GLN A 72 13.16 -7.33 23.09
N ASN A 73 12.01 -8.01 23.06
CA ASN A 73 11.87 -9.47 22.92
C ASN A 73 11.00 -9.86 21.73
N ALA A 74 11.10 -9.09 20.63
CA ALA A 74 10.22 -9.24 19.50
C ALA A 74 10.28 -10.66 18.90
N ALA A 75 9.16 -11.39 18.99
CA ALA A 75 8.96 -12.60 18.21
C ALA A 75 8.73 -12.25 16.74
N GLN A 76 8.07 -11.11 16.49
CA GLN A 76 7.78 -10.61 15.14
C GLN A 76 7.57 -9.08 15.16
N ILE A 77 8.03 -8.41 14.10
CA ILE A 77 7.61 -7.06 13.73
C ILE A 77 6.44 -7.22 12.76
N LEU A 78 5.24 -6.82 13.18
CA LEU A 78 4.00 -7.00 12.44
C LEU A 78 3.69 -5.84 11.50
N MET A 79 4.24 -4.66 11.81
CA MET A 79 4.13 -3.47 11.00
C MET A 79 5.45 -2.71 11.04
N ASP A 80 5.90 -2.25 9.89
CA ASP A 80 7.00 -1.30 9.72
C ASP A 80 6.63 -0.40 8.54
N SER A 81 5.95 0.70 8.85
CA SER A 81 5.35 1.59 7.86
C SER A 81 5.96 2.98 7.93
N VAL A 82 6.23 3.54 6.77
CA VAL A 82 6.62 4.94 6.61
C VAL A 82 5.46 5.70 5.96
N ILE A 83 5.02 6.76 6.60
CA ILE A 83 3.98 7.67 6.11
C ILE A 83 4.66 8.98 5.77
N GLU A 84 4.49 9.45 4.54
CA GLU A 84 5.02 10.72 4.09
C GLU A 84 3.88 11.71 3.79
N MET A 85 4.19 12.99 3.89
CA MET A 85 3.29 14.07 3.51
C MET A 85 2.97 13.96 2.01
N ASP A 86 1.70 14.04 1.68
CA ASP A 86 1.26 14.02 0.30
C ASP A 86 1.58 15.33 -0.45
N THR A 87 1.33 15.36 -1.76
CA THR A 87 1.57 16.54 -2.62
C THR A 87 0.68 17.75 -2.30
N LEU A 88 -0.38 17.55 -1.50
CA LEU A 88 -1.30 18.59 -1.03
C LEU A 88 -0.92 19.11 0.36
N GLY A 89 0.13 18.55 0.98
CA GLY A 89 0.59 18.91 2.30
C GLY A 89 -0.15 18.23 3.45
N TYR A 90 -0.92 17.17 3.17
CA TYR A 90 -1.57 16.37 4.21
C TYR A 90 -0.64 15.25 4.70
N LEU A 91 -0.47 15.17 6.02
CA LEU A 91 0.31 14.14 6.70
C LEU A 91 -0.59 13.40 7.70
N PRO A 92 -0.96 12.13 7.43
CA PRO A 92 -1.80 11.36 8.34
C PRO A 92 -1.15 11.12 9.69
N THR A 93 -1.93 11.22 10.76
CA THR A 93 -1.53 10.94 12.15
C THR A 93 -2.28 9.74 12.73
N GLN A 94 -2.73 8.86 11.87
CA GLN A 94 -3.42 7.63 12.24
C GLN A 94 -3.13 6.50 11.26
N LEU A 95 -3.08 5.27 11.79
CA LEU A 95 -3.05 4.03 11.02
C LEU A 95 -3.98 3.00 11.64
N GLN A 96 -4.52 2.12 10.80
CA GLN A 96 -5.32 0.99 11.24
C GLN A 96 -4.58 -0.32 10.97
N GLN A 97 -4.58 -1.22 11.95
CA GLN A 97 -3.96 -2.54 11.85
C GLN A 97 -4.88 -3.61 12.42
N ASN A 98 -5.03 -4.71 11.69
CA ASN A 98 -5.70 -5.90 12.18
C ASN A 98 -4.69 -6.78 12.93
N LEU A 99 -5.03 -7.17 14.16
CA LEU A 99 -4.16 -7.94 15.05
C LEU A 99 -4.94 -9.09 15.70
N LEU A 100 -4.29 -10.25 15.84
CA LEU A 100 -4.80 -11.36 16.62
C LEU A 100 -4.77 -11.02 18.11
N ASN A 101 -5.37 -11.88 18.95
CA ASN A 101 -5.27 -11.75 20.40
C ASN A 101 -3.82 -11.91 20.86
N GLY A 102 -3.33 -10.98 21.69
CA GLY A 102 -1.94 -10.98 22.13
C GLY A 102 -1.50 -9.66 22.78
N ASN A 103 -0.22 -9.63 23.16
CA ASN A 103 0.43 -8.42 23.69
C ASN A 103 1.26 -7.76 22.60
N TYR A 104 1.25 -6.45 22.58
CA TYR A 104 1.88 -5.64 21.55
C TYR A 104 2.56 -4.40 22.13
N GLU A 105 3.62 -3.98 21.50
CA GLU A 105 4.19 -2.66 21.63
C GLU A 105 4.19 -1.96 20.29
N TRP A 106 3.77 -0.71 20.25
CA TRP A 106 3.87 0.14 19.08
C TRP A 106 4.68 1.38 19.37
N ARG A 107 5.32 1.92 18.34
CA ARG A 107 6.14 3.11 18.45
C ARG A 107 6.07 3.98 17.22
N VAL A 108 6.26 5.28 17.40
CA VAL A 108 6.29 6.29 16.34
C VAL A 108 7.48 7.21 16.54
N LYS A 109 8.13 7.58 15.44
CA LYS A 109 9.02 8.73 15.35
C LYS A 109 8.59 9.62 14.19
N ALA A 110 8.80 10.92 14.31
CA ALA A 110 8.64 11.89 13.24
C ALA A 110 9.98 12.13 12.54
N PHE A 111 9.93 12.51 11.27
CA PHE A 111 11.12 12.90 10.50
C PHE A 111 10.79 13.99 9.48
N ASN A 112 11.82 14.72 9.06
CA ASN A 112 11.81 15.58 7.89
C ASN A 112 13.05 15.29 7.03
N SER A 113 13.40 16.15 6.08
CA SER A 113 14.51 15.91 5.15
C SER A 113 15.90 15.90 5.79
N GLY A 114 16.06 16.36 7.04
CA GLY A 114 17.36 16.48 7.71
C GLY A 114 17.42 15.90 9.12
N PHE A 115 16.29 15.76 9.79
CA PHE A 115 16.24 15.43 11.21
C PHE A 115 15.12 14.43 11.53
N GLU A 116 15.28 13.70 12.65
CA GLU A 116 14.25 12.79 13.17
C GLU A 116 14.17 12.87 14.68
N THR A 117 12.98 12.60 15.23
CA THR A 117 12.78 12.48 16.69
C THR A 117 13.22 11.09 17.16
N LEU A 118 13.31 10.92 18.47
CA LEU A 118 13.40 9.57 19.05
C LEU A 118 12.05 8.85 18.89
N TYR A 119 12.08 7.51 18.86
CA TYR A 119 10.87 6.71 18.97
C TYR A 119 10.22 6.90 20.35
N VAL A 120 8.90 7.07 20.36
CA VAL A 120 8.07 6.97 21.56
C VAL A 120 7.24 5.71 21.42
N SER A 121 7.18 4.90 22.48
CA SER A 121 6.46 3.63 22.47
C SER A 121 5.36 3.56 23.51
N SER A 122 4.40 2.65 23.27
CA SER A 122 3.28 2.34 24.14
C SER A 122 2.91 0.87 23.99
N THR A 123 2.55 0.22 25.10
CA THR A 123 2.12 -1.19 25.09
C THR A 123 0.61 -1.29 25.17
N PHE A 124 0.07 -2.36 24.55
CA PHE A 124 -1.36 -2.67 24.65
C PHE A 124 -1.59 -4.19 24.48
N GLN A 125 -2.80 -4.63 24.80
CA GLN A 125 -3.25 -5.99 24.59
C GLN A 125 -4.48 -6.00 23.67
N VAL A 126 -4.56 -6.95 22.75
CA VAL A 126 -5.78 -7.30 22.03
C VAL A 126 -6.38 -8.54 22.65
N ASN A 127 -7.65 -8.46 23.01
CA ASN A 127 -8.48 -9.53 23.54
C ASN A 127 -9.86 -9.46 22.88
N GLY A 128 -9.86 -9.57 21.55
CA GLY A 128 -11.03 -9.54 20.69
C GLY A 128 -11.56 -10.93 20.38
N ASP A 129 -12.09 -11.13 19.17
CA ASP A 129 -12.56 -12.42 18.70
C ASP A 129 -11.37 -13.36 18.43
N GLU A 130 -11.39 -14.56 18.98
CA GLU A 130 -10.36 -15.58 18.77
C GLU A 130 -10.48 -16.30 17.42
N ASN A 131 -11.62 -16.16 16.74
CA ASN A 131 -11.92 -16.86 15.48
C ASN A 131 -11.75 -15.96 14.24
N VAL A 132 -11.13 -14.79 14.38
CA VAL A 132 -10.87 -13.92 13.24
C VAL A 132 -9.86 -14.56 12.31
N ASP A 133 -10.13 -14.43 11.02
CA ASP A 133 -9.22 -14.82 9.95
C ASP A 133 -8.78 -13.56 9.19
N PHE A 134 -7.48 -13.26 9.23
CA PHE A 134 -6.85 -12.16 8.48
C PHE A 134 -5.92 -12.68 7.39
N THR A 135 -5.93 -14.00 7.15
CA THR A 135 -5.06 -14.63 6.17
C THR A 135 -5.74 -14.63 4.80
N PRO A 136 -5.28 -13.81 3.85
CA PRO A 136 -5.89 -13.81 2.52
C PRO A 136 -5.60 -15.11 1.79
N PRO A 137 -6.49 -15.57 0.90
CA PRO A 137 -6.23 -16.69 0.02
C PRO A 137 -4.99 -16.47 -0.85
N ASN A 138 -4.36 -17.55 -1.28
CA ASN A 138 -3.27 -17.50 -2.24
C ASN A 138 -3.75 -16.91 -3.58
N THR A 139 -2.85 -16.21 -4.28
CA THR A 139 -3.13 -15.65 -5.61
C THR A 139 -3.30 -16.77 -6.64
N PRO A 140 -4.42 -16.81 -7.40
CA PRO A 140 -4.63 -17.79 -8.46
C PRO A 140 -3.58 -17.69 -9.57
N GLN A 141 -3.18 -18.85 -10.11
CA GLN A 141 -2.28 -18.97 -11.26
C GLN A 141 -3.08 -19.48 -12.45
N LEU A 142 -3.19 -18.67 -13.51
CA LEU A 142 -3.97 -19.00 -14.69
C LEU A 142 -3.32 -20.16 -15.47
N VAL A 143 -4.14 -21.09 -16.00
CA VAL A 143 -3.68 -22.27 -16.71
C VAL A 143 -4.21 -22.30 -18.15
N SER A 144 -5.52 -22.27 -18.34
CA SER A 144 -6.15 -22.36 -19.67
C SER A 144 -7.36 -21.42 -19.75
N PRO A 145 -7.59 -20.79 -20.92
CA PRO A 145 -6.76 -20.79 -22.13
C PRO A 145 -5.38 -20.17 -21.90
N GLU A 146 -4.33 -20.66 -22.60
CA GLU A 146 -2.99 -20.07 -22.53
C GLU A 146 -3.01 -18.60 -23.01
N ASN A 147 -2.12 -17.79 -22.46
CA ASN A 147 -2.04 -16.38 -22.82
C ASN A 147 -1.71 -16.20 -24.30
N GLY A 148 -2.51 -15.41 -25.02
CA GLY A 148 -2.37 -15.17 -26.45
C GLY A 148 -2.90 -16.30 -27.34
N SER A 149 -3.67 -17.26 -26.79
CA SER A 149 -4.23 -18.35 -27.58
C SER A 149 -5.34 -17.88 -28.51
N GLU A 150 -5.55 -18.64 -29.61
CA GLU A 150 -6.61 -18.43 -30.57
C GLU A 150 -7.44 -19.70 -30.72
N THR A 151 -8.76 -19.56 -30.92
CA THR A 151 -9.68 -20.67 -31.11
C THR A 151 -10.88 -20.24 -31.94
N SER A 152 -11.52 -21.18 -32.64
CA SER A 152 -12.84 -21.00 -33.28
C SER A 152 -13.99 -21.54 -32.39
N ASN A 153 -13.67 -22.14 -31.25
CA ASN A 153 -14.67 -22.60 -30.31
C ASN A 153 -15.22 -21.40 -29.48
N THR A 154 -16.52 -21.27 -29.46
CA THR A 154 -17.23 -20.21 -28.67
C THR A 154 -17.52 -20.63 -27.25
N GLU A 155 -17.55 -21.92 -26.92
CA GLU A 155 -17.65 -22.42 -25.55
C GLU A 155 -16.25 -22.57 -24.98
N ILE A 156 -15.91 -21.72 -24.03
CA ILE A 156 -14.57 -21.64 -23.43
C ILE A 156 -14.61 -22.12 -21.98
N GLU A 157 -13.70 -23.03 -21.66
CA GLU A 157 -13.43 -23.43 -20.28
C GLU A 157 -12.16 -22.74 -19.79
N PHE A 158 -12.30 -21.92 -18.76
CA PHE A 158 -11.21 -21.24 -18.05
C PHE A 158 -10.78 -22.09 -16.87
N THR A 159 -9.47 -22.28 -16.69
CA THR A 159 -8.93 -23.04 -15.56
C THR A 159 -7.75 -22.32 -14.93
N TRP A 160 -7.58 -22.51 -13.63
CA TRP A 160 -6.46 -21.96 -12.86
C TRP A 160 -6.09 -22.91 -11.72
N ASN A 161 -4.91 -22.68 -11.14
CA ASN A 161 -4.44 -23.38 -9.95
C ASN A 161 -4.35 -22.42 -8.79
N ARG A 162 -4.66 -22.89 -7.60
CA ARG A 162 -4.46 -22.22 -6.34
C ARG A 162 -4.45 -23.25 -5.23
N GLU A 163 -3.49 -23.16 -4.33
CA GLU A 163 -3.52 -23.93 -3.10
C GLU A 163 -4.37 -23.18 -2.06
N ASP A 164 -5.25 -23.90 -1.37
CA ASP A 164 -6.06 -23.32 -0.30
C ASP A 164 -5.18 -23.11 0.93
N VAL A 165 -5.40 -22.01 1.68
CA VAL A 165 -4.71 -21.77 2.94
C VAL A 165 -5.57 -22.20 4.13
N PRO A 166 -4.98 -22.54 5.28
CA PRO A 166 -5.76 -22.77 6.50
C PRO A 166 -6.50 -21.49 6.91
N GLY A 167 -7.79 -21.62 7.21
CA GLY A 167 -8.64 -20.49 7.59
C GLY A 167 -10.10 -20.73 7.23
N THR A 168 -10.77 -19.67 6.82
CA THR A 168 -12.17 -19.73 6.39
C THR A 168 -12.30 -20.26 4.97
N ALA A 169 -13.52 -20.72 4.62
CA ALA A 169 -13.79 -21.30 3.30
C ALA A 169 -13.50 -20.29 2.16
N GLU A 170 -12.78 -20.74 1.14
CA GLU A 170 -12.33 -19.93 0.02
C GLU A 170 -13.16 -20.18 -1.24
N ARG A 171 -13.25 -19.15 -2.09
CA ARG A 171 -13.90 -19.18 -3.39
C ARG A 171 -13.16 -18.31 -4.37
N ASP A 172 -13.23 -18.63 -5.66
CA ASP A 172 -12.59 -17.87 -6.73
C ASP A 172 -13.64 -17.18 -7.60
N SER A 173 -13.34 -15.98 -8.04
CA SER A 173 -14.13 -15.24 -9.02
C SER A 173 -13.26 -14.95 -10.24
N ILE A 174 -13.80 -15.27 -11.43
CA ILE A 174 -13.20 -14.91 -12.70
C ILE A 174 -13.86 -13.64 -13.22
N PHE A 175 -13.06 -12.79 -13.85
CA PHE A 175 -13.46 -11.56 -14.52
C PHE A 175 -12.94 -11.61 -15.95
N ILE A 176 -13.83 -11.43 -16.93
CA ILE A 176 -13.54 -11.46 -18.36
C ILE A 176 -13.91 -10.10 -18.94
N TYR A 177 -12.98 -9.48 -19.63
CA TYR A 177 -13.08 -8.14 -20.20
C TYR A 177 -12.94 -8.17 -21.71
N SER A 178 -13.58 -7.22 -22.40
CA SER A 178 -13.48 -7.04 -23.84
C SER A 178 -12.36 -6.07 -24.27
N ASP A 179 -11.63 -5.47 -23.31
CA ASP A 179 -10.54 -4.55 -23.56
C ASP A 179 -9.30 -4.85 -22.70
N GLU A 180 -8.10 -4.49 -23.21
CA GLU A 180 -6.81 -4.72 -22.57
C GLU A 180 -6.63 -3.91 -21.27
N SER A 181 -7.28 -2.74 -21.17
CA SER A 181 -7.21 -1.89 -19.99
C SER A 181 -8.06 -2.38 -18.83
N LEU A 182 -8.82 -3.47 -19.01
CA LEU A 182 -9.74 -4.08 -18.04
C LEU A 182 -10.86 -3.11 -17.59
N GLY A 183 -11.26 -2.19 -18.48
CA GLY A 183 -12.31 -1.21 -18.23
C GLY A 183 -13.71 -1.71 -18.58
N GLU A 184 -13.81 -2.58 -19.60
CA GLU A 184 -15.08 -3.07 -20.15
C GLU A 184 -15.29 -4.54 -19.73
N LEU A 185 -16.00 -4.72 -18.60
CA LEU A 185 -16.32 -6.05 -18.08
C LEU A 185 -17.38 -6.73 -18.99
N GLU A 186 -16.99 -7.79 -19.70
CA GLU A 186 -17.90 -8.61 -20.50
C GLU A 186 -18.73 -9.54 -19.61
N THR A 187 -18.10 -10.28 -18.73
CA THR A 187 -18.76 -11.16 -17.77
C THR A 187 -17.90 -11.49 -16.57
N LYS A 188 -18.55 -11.96 -15.51
CA LYS A 188 -17.89 -12.49 -14.33
C LYS A 188 -18.63 -13.70 -13.80
N GLY A 189 -17.94 -14.57 -13.11
CA GLY A 189 -18.54 -15.77 -12.52
C GLY A 189 -17.78 -16.31 -11.32
N LEU A 190 -18.44 -17.18 -10.58
CA LEU A 190 -17.81 -17.98 -9.53
C LEU A 190 -17.22 -19.23 -10.15
N GLY A 191 -15.96 -19.53 -9.88
CA GLY A 191 -15.34 -20.78 -10.27
C GLY A 191 -15.85 -21.95 -9.43
N ALA A 192 -16.09 -23.07 -10.10
CA ALA A 192 -16.36 -24.32 -9.46
C ALA A 192 -15.13 -25.25 -9.66
N ASN A 193 -14.53 -25.71 -8.56
CA ASN A 193 -13.31 -26.53 -8.62
C ASN A 193 -12.17 -25.90 -9.44
N LYS A 194 -12.03 -24.55 -9.33
CA LYS A 194 -11.01 -23.76 -10.05
C LYS A 194 -11.19 -23.81 -11.57
N THR A 195 -12.44 -23.94 -12.03
CA THR A 195 -12.85 -23.87 -13.43
C THR A 195 -14.08 -22.97 -13.60
N PHE A 196 -14.23 -22.42 -14.81
CA PHE A 196 -15.42 -21.66 -15.21
C PHE A 196 -15.64 -21.81 -16.71
N SER A 197 -16.85 -22.15 -17.13
CA SER A 197 -17.22 -22.28 -18.53
C SER A 197 -18.24 -21.21 -18.94
N VAL A 198 -18.06 -20.63 -20.11
CA VAL A 198 -18.96 -19.62 -20.67
C VAL A 198 -18.90 -19.63 -22.18
N THR A 199 -20.01 -19.28 -22.83
CA THR A 199 -20.07 -19.05 -24.29
C THR A 199 -19.81 -17.57 -24.57
N LEU A 200 -18.79 -17.28 -25.40
CA LEU A 200 -18.40 -15.95 -25.83
C LEU A 200 -18.47 -15.84 -27.35
N PRO A 201 -18.95 -14.72 -27.93
CA PRO A 201 -18.88 -14.47 -29.37
C PRO A 201 -17.43 -14.31 -29.86
N ALA A 202 -17.24 -14.24 -31.17
CA ALA A 202 -15.94 -13.91 -31.76
C ALA A 202 -15.47 -12.54 -31.28
N GLY A 203 -14.19 -12.46 -30.83
CA GLY A 203 -13.60 -11.27 -30.23
C GLY A 203 -12.32 -11.60 -29.48
N THR A 204 -11.64 -10.56 -29.01
CA THR A 204 -10.48 -10.71 -28.11
C THR A 204 -10.90 -10.38 -26.69
N TYR A 205 -10.58 -11.26 -25.76
CA TYR A 205 -10.96 -11.18 -24.36
C TYR A 205 -9.73 -11.23 -23.46
N TYR A 206 -9.79 -10.51 -22.35
CA TYR A 206 -8.77 -10.46 -21.31
C TYR A 206 -9.39 -10.97 -20.02
N TRP A 207 -8.70 -11.85 -19.31
CA TRP A 207 -9.28 -12.44 -18.12
C TRP A 207 -8.30 -12.56 -16.98
N ALA A 208 -8.84 -12.45 -15.77
CA ALA A 208 -8.12 -12.59 -14.51
C ALA A 208 -9.01 -13.27 -13.47
N VAL A 209 -8.38 -13.82 -12.44
CA VAL A 209 -9.06 -14.48 -11.31
C VAL A 209 -8.60 -13.86 -10.02
N ARG A 210 -9.52 -13.73 -9.06
CA ARG A 210 -9.25 -13.34 -7.70
C ARG A 210 -9.93 -14.30 -6.74
N ALA A 211 -9.23 -14.69 -5.67
CA ALA A 211 -9.79 -15.52 -4.62
C ALA A 211 -10.28 -14.67 -3.45
N TYR A 212 -11.31 -15.15 -2.78
CA TYR A 212 -11.93 -14.57 -1.60
C TYR A 212 -12.17 -15.65 -0.57
N ASP A 213 -12.15 -15.32 0.71
CA ASP A 213 -12.57 -16.20 1.77
C ASP A 213 -13.90 -15.77 2.41
N ALA A 214 -14.40 -16.57 3.35
CA ALA A 214 -15.63 -16.25 4.05
C ALA A 214 -15.47 -15.16 5.13
N ALA A 215 -14.23 -14.84 5.53
CA ALA A 215 -13.92 -13.73 6.43
C ALA A 215 -13.87 -12.38 5.69
N GLY A 216 -13.85 -12.38 4.35
CA GLY A 216 -13.80 -11.19 3.52
C GLY A 216 -12.40 -10.79 3.08
N ASN A 217 -11.38 -11.62 3.33
CA ASN A 217 -10.05 -11.36 2.80
C ASN A 217 -9.99 -11.67 1.29
N GLU A 218 -9.19 -10.90 0.57
CA GLU A 218 -9.00 -11.04 -0.87
C GLU A 218 -7.55 -11.38 -1.19
N SER A 219 -7.34 -12.28 -2.16
CA SER A 219 -6.01 -12.50 -2.73
C SER A 219 -5.53 -11.29 -3.54
N GLY A 220 -4.24 -11.21 -3.82
CA GLY A 220 -3.77 -10.42 -4.97
C GLY A 220 -4.49 -10.86 -6.26
N PRO A 221 -4.63 -9.97 -7.26
CA PRO A 221 -5.14 -10.38 -8.57
C PRO A 221 -4.15 -11.35 -9.24
N SER A 222 -4.66 -12.32 -10.01
CA SER A 222 -3.81 -13.12 -10.91
C SER A 222 -3.12 -12.22 -11.94
N SER A 223 -2.19 -12.79 -12.72
CA SER A 223 -1.82 -12.21 -14.01
C SER A 223 -3.07 -12.07 -14.90
N THR A 224 -2.99 -11.24 -15.93
CA THR A 224 -4.03 -11.15 -16.97
C THR A 224 -3.59 -11.95 -18.19
N PHE A 225 -4.43 -12.87 -18.65
CA PHE A 225 -4.24 -13.58 -19.92
C PHE A 225 -5.22 -13.05 -20.97
N ASN A 226 -4.89 -13.22 -22.24
CA ASN A 226 -5.81 -12.94 -23.34
C ASN A 226 -6.07 -14.16 -24.22
N LEU A 227 -7.23 -14.13 -24.88
CA LEU A 227 -7.74 -15.16 -25.76
C LEU A 227 -8.44 -14.50 -26.94
N THR A 228 -8.22 -14.97 -28.18
CA THR A 228 -8.95 -14.53 -29.36
C THR A 228 -9.85 -15.65 -29.88
N ILE A 229 -11.15 -15.35 -29.98
CA ILE A 229 -12.13 -16.24 -30.61
C ILE A 229 -12.35 -15.77 -32.03
N THR A 230 -12.03 -16.61 -33.00
CA THR A 230 -12.21 -16.33 -34.43
C THR A 230 -13.55 -16.87 -34.95
N ASN A 231 -14.06 -16.28 -36.06
CA ASN A 231 -15.25 -16.79 -36.74
C ASN A 231 -14.99 -18.09 -37.48
#